data_070231749f07dd487eb6af88c798de4e
#
_entry.id   070231749f07dd487eb6af88c798de4e
#
_cell.length_a   1.000
_cell.length_b   1.000
_cell.length_c   1.000
_cell.angle_alpha   90.00
_cell.angle_beta   90.00
_cell.angle_gamma   90.00
#
_symmetry.space_group_name_H-M   'P 1'
#
loop_
_entity.id
_entity.type
_entity.pdbx_description
1 polymer ?
#
loop_
_entity_poly.entity_id
_entity_poly.type
_entity_poly.pdbx_seq_one_letter_code
_entity_poly.pdbx_strand_id
1 'polypeptide(L)'
;LNTPRWRSVDYSPTLEFSLTNNIDLLAGGTLSYTDQTEDYDTFEGRLMVGTKIHFTPNSRILTRLQIRFEQRNFKNLETNTWETVYRPRARAEFLIPINKKHFFEDKLWYGIVDGEVLFAVDDDVQERFANRFRFRVGIGYRLSYTSRFEFVYMLQESKNGIDDSFQSSDNVFRFRYKHYLRKSKPTKATGTGN
;
A
#
# COMPACT_ATOMS: atom_id res chain seq x y z
N LEU A 1 -26.52 -11.97 17.55
CA LEU A 1 -25.10 -11.64 17.31
C LEU A 1 -25.06 -10.35 16.48
N ASN A 2 -25.01 -9.19 17.15
CA ASN A 2 -24.77 -7.91 16.48
C ASN A 2 -23.29 -7.83 16.14
N THR A 3 -22.94 -8.12 14.90
CA THR A 3 -21.62 -7.78 14.38
C THR A 3 -21.55 -6.25 14.24
N PRO A 4 -20.56 -5.59 14.82
CA PRO A 4 -20.40 -4.15 14.65
C PRO A 4 -20.22 -3.85 13.15
N ARG A 5 -21.14 -3.07 12.59
CA ARG A 5 -21.06 -2.61 11.20
C ARG A 5 -20.26 -1.32 11.20
N TRP A 6 -19.01 -1.40 10.88
CA TRP A 6 -18.22 -0.22 10.57
C TRP A 6 -18.18 0.04 9.05
N ARG A 7 -18.17 1.29 8.66
CA ARG A 7 -18.03 1.72 7.27
C ARG A 7 -16.90 2.72 7.19
N SER A 8 -16.04 2.59 6.20
CA SER A 8 -14.99 3.57 5.94
C SER A 8 -15.00 3.96 4.47
N VAL A 9 -14.81 5.26 4.23
CA VAL A 9 -14.63 5.83 2.91
C VAL A 9 -13.28 6.53 2.87
N ASP A 10 -12.41 6.09 1.97
CA ASP A 10 -11.06 6.63 1.83
C ASP A 10 -10.88 7.27 0.45
N TYR A 11 -10.34 8.48 0.44
CA TYR A 11 -9.83 9.13 -0.75
C TYR A 11 -8.31 9.33 -0.62
N SER A 12 -7.52 8.69 -1.48
CA SER A 12 -6.06 8.58 -1.32
C SER A 12 -5.30 8.89 -2.61
N PRO A 13 -5.19 10.19 -3.01
CA PRO A 13 -4.36 10.58 -4.14
C PRO A 13 -2.87 10.36 -3.80
N THR A 14 -2.12 9.87 -4.79
CA THR A 14 -0.67 9.69 -4.70
C THR A 14 -0.01 10.16 -5.99
N LEU A 15 1.01 10.97 -5.84
CA LEU A 15 1.91 11.39 -6.91
C LEU A 15 3.16 10.52 -6.86
N GLU A 16 3.58 10.05 -8.01
CA GLU A 16 4.80 9.25 -8.19
C GLU A 16 5.66 9.94 -9.24
N PHE A 17 6.88 10.31 -8.85
CA PHE A 17 7.84 10.99 -9.70
C PHE A 17 9.10 10.12 -9.85
N SER A 18 9.41 9.70 -11.07
CA SER A 18 10.61 8.91 -11.36
C SER A 18 11.84 9.82 -11.36
N LEU A 19 12.66 9.68 -10.32
CA LEU A 19 13.91 10.42 -10.19
C LEU A 19 15.01 9.80 -11.06
N THR A 20 15.04 8.46 -11.10
CA THR A 20 15.96 7.68 -11.94
C THR A 20 15.21 6.47 -12.50
N ASN A 21 15.87 5.63 -13.31
CA ASN A 21 15.27 4.38 -13.79
C ASN A 21 14.94 3.37 -12.68
N ASN A 22 15.55 3.55 -11.50
CA ASN A 22 15.44 2.62 -10.38
C ASN A 22 14.83 3.23 -9.14
N ILE A 23 14.57 4.54 -9.11
CA ILE A 23 14.10 5.25 -7.92
C ILE A 23 12.94 6.16 -8.30
N ASP A 24 11.80 5.95 -7.64
CA ASP A 24 10.66 6.85 -7.68
C ASP A 24 10.47 7.53 -6.32
N LEU A 25 10.15 8.81 -6.33
CA LEU A 25 9.69 9.56 -5.18
C LEU A 25 8.18 9.52 -5.11
N LEU A 26 7.65 9.43 -3.91
CA LEU A 26 6.22 9.37 -3.64
C LEU A 26 5.81 10.52 -2.73
N ALA A 27 4.70 11.16 -3.05
CA ALA A 27 4.02 12.09 -2.15
C ALA A 27 2.52 11.88 -2.27
N GLY A 28 1.79 11.99 -1.19
CA GLY A 28 0.35 11.79 -1.23
C GLY A 28 -0.35 12.18 0.05
N GLY A 29 -1.67 12.09 0.00
CA GLY A 29 -2.52 12.29 1.15
C GLY A 29 -3.65 11.27 1.18
N THR A 30 -4.28 11.11 2.32
CA THR A 30 -5.51 10.35 2.48
C THR A 30 -6.46 11.15 3.33
N LEU A 31 -7.71 11.21 2.92
CA LEU A 31 -8.82 11.63 3.75
C LEU A 31 -9.69 10.40 3.97
N SER A 32 -9.93 10.06 5.21
CA SER A 32 -10.72 8.89 5.61
C SER A 32 -11.78 9.31 6.59
N TYR A 33 -13.01 8.86 6.35
CA TYR A 33 -14.10 8.94 7.30
C TYR A 33 -14.50 7.52 7.68
N THR A 34 -14.54 7.24 8.97
CA THR A 34 -14.95 5.94 9.50
C THR A 34 -16.11 6.12 10.45
N ASP A 35 -17.24 5.52 10.10
CA ASP A 35 -18.44 5.39 10.90
C ASP A 35 -18.33 4.07 11.67
N GLN A 36 -18.19 4.17 12.99
CA GLN A 36 -18.17 3.02 13.90
C GLN A 36 -19.44 3.06 14.73
N THR A 37 -20.14 1.95 14.77
CA THR A 37 -21.38 1.86 15.56
C THR A 37 -21.15 2.20 17.03
N GLU A 38 -21.89 3.16 17.45
CA GLU A 38 -22.29 3.55 18.78
C GLU A 38 -21.45 4.59 19.53
N ASP A 39 -20.16 4.83 19.27
CA ASP A 39 -19.48 5.89 20.05
C ASP A 39 -18.17 6.46 19.45
N TYR A 40 -17.78 6.13 18.21
CA TYR A 40 -16.48 6.56 17.68
C TYR A 40 -16.45 6.85 16.17
N ASP A 41 -17.13 7.90 15.77
CA ASP A 41 -16.91 8.42 14.42
C ASP A 41 -15.57 9.13 14.34
N THR A 42 -14.73 8.69 13.42
CA THR A 42 -13.39 9.27 13.25
C THR A 42 -13.19 9.83 11.86
N PHE A 43 -12.57 11.02 11.81
CA PHE A 43 -12.02 11.58 10.59
C PHE A 43 -10.50 11.51 10.64
N GLU A 44 -9.89 11.01 9.58
CA GLU A 44 -8.43 10.94 9.47
C GLU A 44 -7.95 11.75 8.27
N GLY A 45 -7.02 12.68 8.52
CA GLY A 45 -6.20 13.33 7.51
C GLY A 45 -4.78 12.77 7.56
N ARG A 46 -4.29 12.20 6.44
CA ARG A 46 -2.96 11.60 6.38
C ARG A 46 -2.14 12.28 5.29
N LEU A 47 -0.90 12.63 5.62
CA LEU A 47 0.13 13.03 4.66
C LEU A 47 1.16 11.91 4.56
N MET A 48 1.70 11.71 3.35
CA MET A 48 2.64 10.64 3.06
C MET A 48 3.74 11.15 2.13
N VAL A 49 4.98 10.81 2.47
CA VAL A 49 6.14 10.92 1.59
C VAL A 49 6.89 9.58 1.58
N GLY A 50 7.60 9.30 0.51
CA GLY A 50 8.33 8.03 0.44
C GLY A 50 9.16 7.86 -0.81
N THR A 51 9.80 6.71 -0.88
CA THR A 51 10.65 6.29 -2.00
C THR A 51 10.32 4.86 -2.38
N LYS A 52 10.32 4.58 -3.67
CA LYS A 52 10.21 3.25 -4.23
C LYS A 52 11.49 2.93 -5.00
N ILE A 53 12.15 1.84 -4.63
CA ILE A 53 13.40 1.36 -5.22
C ILE A 53 13.10 0.11 -6.04
N HIS A 54 13.49 0.12 -7.31
CA HIS A 54 13.34 -0.99 -8.24
C HIS A 54 14.67 -1.72 -8.35
N PHE A 55 14.77 -2.92 -7.76
CA PHE A 55 16.02 -3.70 -7.77
C PHE A 55 16.24 -4.43 -9.09
N THR A 56 15.17 -4.86 -9.74
CA THR A 56 15.25 -5.73 -10.92
C THR A 56 14.36 -5.23 -12.05
N PRO A 57 14.56 -3.98 -12.55
CA PRO A 57 13.68 -3.38 -13.54
C PRO A 57 13.64 -4.13 -14.87
N ASN A 58 14.72 -4.84 -15.24
CA ASN A 58 14.86 -5.58 -16.49
C ASN A 58 14.74 -7.10 -16.34
N SER A 59 14.49 -7.59 -15.12
CA SER A 59 14.37 -9.02 -14.86
C SER A 59 12.93 -9.51 -15.10
N ARG A 60 12.78 -10.84 -15.21
CA ARG A 60 11.46 -11.47 -15.31
C ARG A 60 10.62 -11.17 -14.06
N ILE A 61 11.22 -11.23 -12.87
CA ILE A 61 10.55 -10.90 -11.61
C ILE A 61 10.91 -9.47 -11.25
N LEU A 62 9.91 -8.63 -11.11
CA LEU A 62 10.11 -7.27 -10.61
C LEU A 62 10.12 -7.26 -9.09
N THR A 63 11.25 -6.90 -8.52
CA THR A 63 11.43 -6.73 -7.07
C THR A 63 11.51 -5.25 -6.74
N ARG A 64 10.67 -4.82 -5.79
CA ARG A 64 10.59 -3.42 -5.37
C ARG A 64 10.58 -3.32 -3.85
N LEU A 65 11.26 -2.31 -3.33
CA LEU A 65 11.16 -1.89 -1.94
C LEU A 65 10.52 -0.50 -1.90
N GLN A 66 9.52 -0.32 -1.08
CA GLN A 66 8.90 0.97 -0.84
C GLN A 66 9.06 1.33 0.63
N ILE A 67 9.65 2.48 0.89
CA ILE A 67 9.78 3.07 2.22
C ILE A 67 8.91 4.31 2.25
N ARG A 68 8.04 4.44 3.25
CA ARG A 68 7.13 5.57 3.42
C ARG A 68 7.16 6.08 4.85
N PHE A 69 6.97 7.37 4.98
CA PHE A 69 6.71 8.03 6.23
C PHE A 69 5.32 8.67 6.15
N GLU A 70 4.49 8.40 7.14
CA GLU A 70 3.12 8.89 7.21
C GLU A 70 2.95 9.72 8.47
N GLN A 71 2.38 10.93 8.33
CA GLN A 71 1.80 11.70 9.42
C GLN A 71 0.30 11.52 9.36
N ARG A 72 -0.30 11.03 10.43
CA ARG A 72 -1.73 10.76 10.54
C ARG A 72 -2.31 11.68 11.59
N ASN A 73 -3.33 12.43 11.21
CA ASN A 73 -4.06 13.32 12.12
C ASN A 73 -5.49 12.75 12.25
N PHE A 74 -5.82 12.27 13.43
CA PHE A 74 -7.14 11.74 13.76
C PHE A 74 -7.95 12.81 14.48
N LYS A 75 -9.19 12.95 14.08
CA LYS A 75 -10.18 13.72 14.81
C LYS A 75 -11.25 12.76 15.33
N ASN A 76 -11.40 12.68 16.64
CA ASN A 76 -12.59 12.09 17.24
C ASN A 76 -13.72 13.12 17.12
N LEU A 77 -14.80 12.76 16.44
CA LEU A 77 -15.91 13.69 16.16
C LEU A 77 -16.80 13.92 17.37
N GLU A 78 -16.81 13.03 18.33
CA GLU A 78 -17.59 13.18 19.56
C GLU A 78 -16.91 14.08 20.58
N THR A 79 -15.62 13.80 20.84
CA THR A 79 -14.84 14.59 21.81
C THR A 79 -14.25 15.85 21.20
N ASN A 80 -14.29 15.98 19.86
CA ASN A 80 -13.68 17.04 19.07
C ASN A 80 -12.17 17.20 19.33
N THR A 81 -11.49 16.12 19.73
CA THR A 81 -10.06 16.10 20.00
C THR A 81 -9.28 15.65 18.78
N TRP A 82 -8.06 16.20 18.62
CA TRP A 82 -7.13 15.81 17.57
C TRP A 82 -5.96 15.03 18.17
N GLU A 83 -5.56 13.99 17.48
CA GLU A 83 -4.39 13.19 17.78
C GLU A 83 -3.51 13.06 16.53
N THR A 84 -2.19 13.23 16.68
CA THR A 84 -1.24 13.10 15.58
C THR A 84 -0.30 11.93 15.85
N VAL A 85 -0.17 11.03 14.87
CA VAL A 85 0.68 9.84 14.94
C VAL A 85 1.61 9.79 13.74
N TYR A 86 2.88 9.47 13.97
CA TYR A 86 3.87 9.26 12.93
C TYR A 86 4.12 7.77 12.72
N ARG A 87 4.12 7.34 11.44
CA ARG A 87 4.26 5.93 11.13
C ARG A 87 5.15 5.67 9.92
N PRO A 88 6.41 5.26 10.14
CA PRO A 88 7.25 4.70 9.08
C PRO A 88 6.74 3.31 8.65
N ARG A 89 6.89 3.01 7.37
CA ARG A 89 6.46 1.78 6.74
C ARG A 89 7.48 1.32 5.72
N ALA A 90 7.77 0.02 5.71
CA ALA A 90 8.58 -0.62 4.70
C ALA A 90 7.80 -1.76 4.03
N ARG A 91 7.82 -1.82 2.70
CA ARG A 91 7.11 -2.82 1.92
C ARG A 91 8.01 -3.39 0.84
N ALA A 92 8.22 -4.69 0.88
CA ALA A 92 8.86 -5.44 -0.20
C ALA A 92 7.77 -6.08 -1.08
N GLU A 93 7.88 -5.91 -2.41
CA GLU A 93 6.90 -6.39 -3.37
C GLU A 93 7.58 -7.13 -4.52
N PHE A 94 7.02 -8.28 -4.87
CA PHE A 94 7.43 -9.13 -5.98
C PHE A 94 6.29 -9.25 -6.98
N LEU A 95 6.56 -8.93 -8.24
CA LEU A 95 5.61 -9.10 -9.34
C LEU A 95 6.16 -10.14 -10.32
N ILE A 96 5.41 -11.21 -10.52
CA ILE A 96 5.83 -12.42 -11.23
C ILE A 96 5.00 -12.58 -12.49
N PRO A 97 5.53 -12.31 -13.70
CA PRO A 97 4.83 -12.55 -14.95
C PRO A 97 4.46 -14.04 -15.11
N ILE A 98 3.22 -14.34 -15.51
CA ILE A 98 2.71 -15.69 -15.67
C ILE A 98 2.72 -16.11 -17.13
N ASN A 99 2.04 -15.36 -18.01
CA ASN A 99 1.82 -15.72 -19.41
C ASN A 99 2.75 -15.02 -20.41
N LYS A 100 3.66 -14.16 -19.93
CA LYS A 100 4.61 -13.40 -20.75
C LYS A 100 6.01 -13.48 -20.17
N LYS A 101 7.02 -13.12 -20.97
CA LYS A 101 8.42 -13.10 -20.51
C LYS A 101 8.75 -11.86 -19.69
N HIS A 102 8.17 -10.71 -20.09
CA HIS A 102 8.49 -9.41 -19.47
C HIS A 102 7.25 -8.77 -18.86
N PHE A 103 7.44 -8.06 -17.75
CA PHE A 103 6.35 -7.39 -17.02
C PHE A 103 5.73 -6.23 -17.83
N PHE A 104 6.44 -5.68 -18.81
CA PHE A 104 6.01 -4.50 -19.56
C PHE A 104 5.12 -4.82 -20.77
N GLU A 105 4.82 -6.09 -21.03
CA GLU A 105 3.95 -6.49 -22.12
C GLU A 105 2.47 -6.27 -21.81
N ASP A 106 1.67 -5.96 -22.82
CA ASP A 106 0.20 -5.87 -22.67
C ASP A 106 -0.45 -7.26 -22.60
N LYS A 107 -1.66 -7.32 -22.07
CA LYS A 107 -2.41 -8.57 -21.84
C LYS A 107 -1.63 -9.58 -20.99
N LEU A 108 -0.95 -9.05 -19.96
CA LEU A 108 -0.12 -9.82 -19.03
C LEU A 108 -0.92 -10.21 -17.78
N TRP A 109 -0.92 -11.50 -17.46
CA TRP A 109 -1.26 -12.02 -16.15
C TRP A 109 0.01 -12.06 -15.27
N TYR A 110 -0.10 -11.63 -14.04
CA TYR A 110 1.03 -11.65 -13.11
C TYR A 110 0.59 -11.96 -11.68
N GLY A 111 1.44 -12.67 -10.95
CA GLY A 111 1.32 -12.88 -9.52
C GLY A 111 1.83 -11.67 -8.74
N ILE A 112 1.26 -11.44 -7.58
CA ILE A 112 1.63 -10.40 -6.62
C ILE A 112 1.92 -11.09 -5.30
N VAL A 113 3.10 -10.84 -4.74
CA VAL A 113 3.46 -11.24 -3.38
C VAL A 113 4.12 -10.03 -2.73
N ASP A 114 3.64 -9.61 -1.58
CA ASP A 114 4.28 -8.53 -0.84
C ASP A 114 4.13 -8.67 0.68
N GLY A 115 5.14 -8.17 1.39
CA GLY A 115 5.15 -8.01 2.83
C GLY A 115 5.37 -6.55 3.21
N GLU A 116 4.63 -6.07 4.19
CA GLU A 116 4.71 -4.70 4.69
C GLU A 116 4.80 -4.70 6.22
N VAL A 117 5.75 -3.95 6.74
CA VAL A 117 5.92 -3.72 8.18
C VAL A 117 5.62 -2.26 8.46
N LEU A 118 4.86 -2.03 9.52
CA LEU A 118 4.50 -0.71 10.01
C LEU A 118 5.06 -0.57 11.43
N PHE A 119 5.72 0.55 11.68
CA PHE A 119 6.31 0.87 12.98
C PHE A 119 5.57 2.07 13.57
N ALA A 120 5.27 2.05 14.86
CA ALA A 120 4.91 3.25 15.61
C ALA A 120 6.20 3.93 16.09
N VAL A 121 6.21 5.25 16.04
CA VAL A 121 7.35 6.04 16.52
C VAL A 121 7.11 6.56 17.95
N ASP A 122 5.85 6.70 18.33
CA ASP A 122 5.44 7.19 19.65
C ASP A 122 5.00 6.04 20.55
N ASP A 123 5.69 5.88 21.68
CA ASP A 123 5.34 4.88 22.71
C ASP A 123 4.13 5.31 23.57
N ASP A 124 3.82 6.61 23.61
CA ASP A 124 2.74 7.17 24.41
C ASP A 124 1.35 7.08 23.77
N VAL A 125 1.31 6.76 22.48
CA VAL A 125 0.04 6.58 21.79
C VAL A 125 -0.47 5.17 22.08
N GLN A 126 -1.53 5.07 22.86
CA GLN A 126 -2.31 3.83 23.03
C GLN A 126 -3.01 3.43 21.72
N GLU A 127 -2.31 3.49 20.60
CA GLU A 127 -2.78 2.88 19.37
C GLU A 127 -2.71 1.38 19.57
N ARG A 128 -3.84 0.77 19.89
CA ARG A 128 -4.04 -0.68 20.13
C ARG A 128 -3.37 -1.57 19.06
N PHE A 129 -2.83 -0.97 18.00
CA PHE A 129 -2.30 -1.62 16.80
C PHE A 129 -1.09 -0.89 16.22
N ALA A 130 -0.18 -0.42 17.06
CA ALA A 130 0.98 0.38 16.63
C ALA A 130 1.87 -0.36 15.64
N ASN A 131 2.25 -1.58 15.95
CA ASN A 131 3.10 -2.41 15.10
C ASN A 131 2.25 -3.41 14.33
N ARG A 132 2.27 -3.31 13.00
CA ARG A 132 1.50 -4.20 12.12
C ARG A 132 2.39 -4.84 11.08
N PHE A 133 2.12 -6.10 10.85
CA PHE A 133 2.63 -6.83 9.71
C PHE A 133 1.48 -7.10 8.74
N ARG A 134 1.72 -6.93 7.45
CA ARG A 134 0.77 -7.28 6.39
C ARG A 134 1.45 -8.16 5.37
N PHE A 135 0.83 -9.27 5.07
CA PHE A 135 1.21 -10.12 3.97
C PHE A 135 0.11 -10.13 2.92
N ARG A 136 0.49 -9.97 1.66
CA ARG A 136 -0.46 -9.92 0.54
C ARG A 136 -0.05 -10.87 -0.56
N VAL A 137 -1.02 -11.63 -1.05
CA VAL A 137 -0.89 -12.42 -2.26
C VAL A 137 -2.02 -12.06 -3.20
N GLY A 138 -1.76 -12.13 -4.49
CA GLY A 138 -2.80 -11.77 -5.45
C GLY A 138 -2.45 -12.11 -6.88
N ILE A 139 -3.42 -11.84 -7.74
CA ILE A 139 -3.29 -11.95 -9.17
C ILE A 139 -3.65 -10.62 -9.82
N GLY A 140 -2.88 -10.22 -10.82
CA GLY A 140 -3.13 -9.02 -11.59
C GLY A 140 -3.27 -9.32 -13.08
N TYR A 141 -4.04 -8.50 -13.74
CA TYR A 141 -4.16 -8.48 -15.19
C TYR A 141 -3.85 -7.08 -15.71
N ARG A 142 -2.78 -6.99 -16.47
CA ARG A 142 -2.41 -5.79 -17.20
C ARG A 142 -3.06 -5.85 -18.57
N LEU A 143 -4.15 -5.09 -18.75
CA LEU A 143 -4.83 -4.98 -20.03
C LEU A 143 -3.97 -4.23 -21.05
N SER A 144 -3.40 -3.10 -20.60
CA SER A 144 -2.56 -2.23 -21.41
C SER A 144 -1.52 -1.55 -20.53
N TYR A 145 -0.64 -0.77 -21.13
CA TYR A 145 0.30 0.06 -20.39
C TYR A 145 -0.40 0.96 -19.35
N THR A 146 -1.58 1.48 -19.68
CA THR A 146 -2.31 2.44 -18.83
C THR A 146 -3.28 1.80 -17.86
N SER A 147 -3.69 0.53 -18.05
CA SER A 147 -4.79 -0.05 -17.28
C SER A 147 -4.43 -1.41 -16.71
N ARG A 148 -4.63 -1.59 -15.41
CA ARG A 148 -4.40 -2.84 -14.68
C ARG A 148 -5.51 -3.11 -13.69
N PHE A 149 -5.84 -4.37 -13.55
CA PHE A 149 -6.77 -4.89 -12.56
C PHE A 149 -6.01 -5.84 -11.63
N GLU A 150 -6.26 -5.75 -10.34
CA GLU A 150 -5.61 -6.62 -9.35
C GLU A 150 -6.65 -7.10 -8.35
N PHE A 151 -6.61 -8.39 -8.05
CA PHE A 151 -7.35 -8.99 -6.97
C PHE A 151 -6.33 -9.50 -5.95
N VAL A 152 -6.43 -9.01 -4.71
CA VAL A 152 -5.43 -9.23 -3.67
C VAL A 152 -6.12 -9.66 -2.39
N TYR A 153 -5.65 -10.77 -1.85
CA TYR A 153 -5.91 -11.18 -0.48
C TYR A 153 -4.82 -10.63 0.44
N MET A 154 -5.21 -10.09 1.57
CA MET A 154 -4.33 -9.54 2.57
C MET A 154 -4.63 -10.17 3.93
N LEU A 155 -3.59 -10.72 4.52
CA LEU A 155 -3.53 -11.11 5.93
C LEU A 155 -2.88 -9.96 6.69
N GLN A 156 -3.52 -9.49 7.74
CA GLN A 156 -3.01 -8.46 8.61
C GLN A 156 -2.89 -9.00 10.03
N GLU A 157 -1.72 -8.86 10.61
CA GLU A 157 -1.45 -9.15 12.02
C GLU A 157 -1.11 -7.86 12.75
N SER A 158 -1.62 -7.71 13.94
CA SER A 158 -1.38 -6.55 14.80
C SER A 158 -0.80 -7.04 16.12
N LYS A 159 0.25 -6.37 16.60
CA LYS A 159 0.80 -6.63 17.92
C LYS A 159 -0.05 -5.90 18.95
N ASN A 160 -0.60 -6.65 19.92
CA ASN A 160 -1.29 -6.05 21.05
C ASN A 160 -0.24 -5.57 22.06
N GLY A 161 -0.25 -4.28 22.41
CA GLY A 161 0.70 -3.71 23.36
C GLY A 161 0.56 -4.22 24.79
N ILE A 162 -0.53 -4.92 25.13
CA ILE A 162 -0.77 -5.46 26.47
C ILE A 162 -0.16 -6.87 26.63
N ASP A 163 -0.27 -7.73 25.62
CA ASP A 163 0.11 -9.15 25.74
C ASP A 163 1.36 -9.51 24.92
N ASP A 164 2.01 -8.55 24.29
CA ASP A 164 3.20 -8.71 23.43
C ASP A 164 3.07 -9.80 22.35
N SER A 165 1.85 -10.26 22.09
CA SER A 165 1.52 -11.31 21.12
C SER A 165 0.96 -10.73 19.83
N PHE A 166 1.36 -11.34 18.70
CA PHE A 166 0.70 -11.06 17.43
C PHE A 166 -0.65 -11.77 17.37
N GLN A 167 -1.72 -11.02 17.18
CA GLN A 167 -3.03 -11.58 16.92
C GLN A 167 -3.41 -11.33 15.46
N SER A 168 -3.83 -12.38 14.78
CA SER A 168 -4.41 -12.26 13.45
C SER A 168 -5.72 -11.49 13.57
N SER A 169 -5.76 -10.28 13.03
CA SER A 169 -6.91 -9.42 13.21
C SER A 169 -7.87 -9.45 12.03
N ASP A 170 -7.36 -9.50 10.77
CA ASP A 170 -8.23 -9.33 9.61
C ASP A 170 -7.77 -10.08 8.35
N ASN A 171 -8.75 -10.67 7.69
CA ASN A 171 -8.64 -11.19 6.33
C ASN A 171 -9.35 -10.21 5.38
N VAL A 172 -8.62 -9.61 4.47
CA VAL A 172 -9.17 -8.60 3.57
C VAL A 172 -9.02 -9.01 2.11
N PHE A 173 -10.13 -9.04 1.39
CA PHE A 173 -10.12 -9.14 -0.06
C PHE A 173 -10.20 -7.75 -0.68
N ARG A 174 -9.31 -7.46 -1.62
CA ARG A 174 -9.22 -6.15 -2.24
C ARG A 174 -9.19 -6.26 -3.75
N PHE A 175 -10.13 -5.59 -4.41
CA PHE A 175 -10.08 -5.34 -5.84
C PHE A 175 -9.47 -3.96 -6.07
N ARG A 176 -8.51 -3.85 -7.00
CA ARG A 176 -7.85 -2.60 -7.37
C ARG A 176 -7.88 -2.42 -8.88
N TYR A 177 -8.33 -1.26 -9.32
CA TYR A 177 -8.12 -0.77 -10.66
C TYR A 177 -7.05 0.32 -10.62
N LYS A 178 -6.02 0.20 -11.46
CA LYS A 178 -4.95 1.18 -11.60
C LYS A 178 -4.98 1.78 -12.98
N HIS A 179 -5.09 3.09 -13.06
CA HIS A 179 -5.01 3.84 -14.30
C HIS A 179 -3.81 4.78 -14.27
N TYR A 180 -2.96 4.70 -15.30
CA TYR A 180 -1.76 5.52 -15.44
C TYR A 180 -1.98 6.58 -16.51
N LEU A 181 -1.97 7.83 -16.11
CA LEU A 181 -2.25 8.98 -17.01
C LEU A 181 -1.09 9.30 -17.95
N ARG A 182 0.13 8.88 -17.63
CA ARG A 182 1.34 9.18 -18.39
C ARG A 182 1.80 8.00 -19.22
N LYS A 183 1.86 8.16 -20.53
CA LYS A 183 2.56 7.26 -21.44
C LYS A 183 4.07 7.51 -21.36
N SER A 184 4.80 6.86 -20.46
CA SER A 184 6.23 6.65 -20.72
C SER A 184 6.33 5.46 -21.68
N LYS A 185 6.75 5.67 -22.90
CA LYS A 185 7.13 4.56 -23.78
C LYS A 185 8.29 3.82 -23.12
N PRO A 186 8.23 2.49 -23.01
CA PRO A 186 9.42 1.74 -22.62
C PRO A 186 10.51 2.09 -23.61
N THR A 187 11.63 2.61 -23.13
CA THR A 187 12.83 2.77 -23.93
C THR A 187 13.19 1.36 -24.42
N LYS A 188 13.05 1.11 -25.71
CA LYS A 188 13.60 -0.10 -26.33
C LYS A 188 15.09 -0.07 -25.96
N ALA A 189 15.54 -1.06 -25.22
CA ALA A 189 16.96 -1.31 -25.10
C ALA A 189 17.50 -1.44 -26.53
N THR A 190 18.22 -0.45 -26.99
CA THR A 190 19.01 -0.51 -28.21
C THR A 190 20.03 -1.61 -27.95
N GLY A 191 19.76 -2.81 -28.44
CA GLY A 191 20.74 -3.86 -28.54
C GLY A 191 21.83 -3.34 -29.49
N THR A 192 22.92 -2.87 -28.94
CA THR A 192 24.19 -2.80 -29.64
C THR A 192 24.61 -4.22 -29.86
N GLY A 193 24.27 -4.75 -31.03
CA GLY A 193 24.97 -5.90 -31.58
C GLY A 193 26.43 -5.49 -31.88
N ASN A 194 27.30 -6.29 -31.42
CA ASN A 194 28.58 -6.66 -32.03
C ASN A 194 28.85 -8.10 -31.62
#